data_2a607ab5962eb6dc950a6bf202e073e6
#
_entry.id   2a607ab5962eb6dc950a6bf202e073e6
#
_cell.length_a   1.000
_cell.length_b   1.000
_cell.length_c   1.000
_cell.angle_alpha   90.00
_cell.angle_beta   90.00
_cell.angle_gamma   90.00
#
_symmetry.space_group_name_H-M   'P 1'
#
loop_
_entity.id
_entity.type
_entity.pdbx_description
1 polymer ?
#
loop_
_entity_poly.entity_id
_entity_poly.type
_entity_poly.pdbx_seq_one_letter_code
_entity_poly.pdbx_strand_id
1 'polypeptide(L)'
;MRRTFGLLLFFLPALVQPANANDRVGLVRMYVDRIVANSLDQPDGHRAYFTEIQLLNDFGADFVSAYAAALNAARMRREVSLFEDDPITGDANRCPIGNAHIADLTRADTRIMVEARLDLPSCDGNSGNGSQMRLMFILLADDATGKRFVIDDILRERLDGSWFSLKASLERLARP
;
A
#
# COMPACT_ATOMS: atom_id res chain seq x y z
N MET A 1 13.76 -50.43 43.09
CA MET A 1 13.68 -48.96 43.03
C MET A 1 14.05 -48.49 41.64
N ARG A 2 13.08 -48.24 40.76
CA ARG A 2 13.27 -47.71 39.41
C ARG A 2 12.91 -46.23 39.44
N ARG A 3 13.88 -45.35 39.18
CA ARG A 3 13.67 -43.91 39.03
C ARG A 3 13.41 -43.61 37.59
N THR A 4 12.18 -43.20 37.26
CA THR A 4 11.77 -42.67 35.96
C THR A 4 12.15 -41.16 35.90
N PHE A 5 13.08 -40.81 35.02
CA PHE A 5 13.40 -39.45 34.69
C PHE A 5 12.40 -38.93 33.64
N GLY A 6 11.49 -38.04 34.07
CA GLY A 6 10.60 -37.36 33.16
C GLY A 6 11.33 -36.25 32.43
N LEU A 7 11.42 -36.35 31.10
CA LEU A 7 11.97 -35.32 30.23
C LEU A 7 10.89 -34.25 30.01
N LEU A 8 11.05 -33.08 30.64
CA LEU A 8 10.19 -31.93 30.42
C LEU A 8 10.64 -31.23 29.13
N LEU A 9 9.89 -31.42 28.04
CA LEU A 9 10.03 -30.66 26.80
C LEU A 9 9.43 -29.25 27.00
N PHE A 10 10.29 -28.24 27.16
CA PHE A 10 9.90 -26.85 27.08
C PHE A 10 9.61 -26.47 25.64
N PHE A 11 8.33 -26.35 25.27
CA PHE A 11 7.90 -25.64 24.06
C PHE A 11 8.14 -24.15 24.29
N LEU A 12 9.20 -23.61 23.71
CA LEU A 12 9.36 -22.17 23.53
C LEU A 12 8.37 -21.71 22.47
N PRO A 13 7.41 -20.82 22.80
CA PRO A 13 6.61 -20.19 21.76
C PRO A 13 7.56 -19.37 20.88
N ALA A 14 7.58 -19.64 19.59
CA ALA A 14 8.22 -18.80 18.60
C ALA A 14 7.57 -17.41 18.73
N LEU A 15 8.30 -16.43 19.29
CA LEU A 15 7.93 -15.04 19.25
C LEU A 15 7.88 -14.63 17.78
N VAL A 16 6.68 -14.61 17.20
CA VAL A 16 6.44 -13.93 15.94
C VAL A 16 6.72 -12.45 16.22
N GLN A 17 7.93 -12.02 15.85
CA GLN A 17 8.25 -10.60 15.88
C GLN A 17 7.30 -9.92 14.90
N PRO A 18 6.55 -8.88 15.34
CA PRO A 18 5.82 -8.05 14.41
C PRO A 18 6.84 -7.54 13.38
N ALA A 19 6.55 -7.70 12.10
CA ALA A 19 7.37 -7.12 11.05
C ALA A 19 7.61 -5.66 11.40
N ASN A 20 8.87 -5.29 11.60
CA ASN A 20 9.22 -3.94 11.99
C ASN A 20 8.72 -3.03 10.87
N ALA A 21 7.70 -2.21 11.15
CA ALA A 21 7.17 -1.17 10.25
C ALA A 21 8.23 -0.12 9.85
N ASN A 22 9.44 -0.24 10.36
CA ASN A 22 10.62 0.57 10.04
C ASN A 22 11.39 0.09 8.79
N ASP A 23 10.99 -1.03 8.19
CA ASP A 23 11.55 -1.51 6.93
C ASP A 23 10.71 -0.97 5.75
N ARG A 24 11.40 -0.47 4.71
CA ARG A 24 10.80 0.02 3.46
C ARG A 24 9.82 -0.96 2.85
N VAL A 25 10.22 -2.20 2.76
CA VAL A 25 9.41 -3.30 2.22
C VAL A 25 8.23 -3.62 3.15
N GLY A 26 8.44 -3.57 4.46
CA GLY A 26 7.39 -3.80 5.47
C GLY A 26 6.27 -2.75 5.39
N LEU A 27 6.63 -1.47 5.24
CA LEU A 27 5.65 -0.39 5.05
C LEU A 27 4.82 -0.62 3.78
N VAL A 28 5.47 -0.90 2.65
CA VAL A 28 4.79 -1.15 1.38
C VAL A 28 3.91 -2.40 1.44
N ARG A 29 4.39 -3.48 2.08
CA ARG A 29 3.63 -4.72 2.26
C ARG A 29 2.31 -4.48 2.97
N MET A 30 2.29 -3.66 4.02
CA MET A 30 1.07 -3.33 4.75
C MET A 30 0.00 -2.69 3.82
N TYR A 31 0.41 -1.82 2.89
CA TYR A 31 -0.50 -1.23 1.90
C TYR A 31 -0.92 -2.23 0.82
N VAL A 32 0.01 -3.04 0.33
CA VAL A 32 -0.28 -4.11 -0.65
C VAL A 32 -1.26 -5.12 -0.08
N ASP A 33 -1.08 -5.58 1.17
CA ASP A 33 -2.00 -6.50 1.82
C ASP A 33 -3.41 -5.89 1.97
N ARG A 34 -3.50 -4.57 2.20
CA ARG A 34 -4.77 -3.86 2.24
C ARG A 34 -5.41 -3.75 0.86
N ILE A 35 -4.63 -3.48 -0.18
CA ILE A 35 -5.09 -3.45 -1.58
C ILE A 35 -5.66 -4.82 -1.96
N VAL A 36 -4.94 -5.91 -1.67
CA VAL A 36 -5.41 -7.28 -1.90
C VAL A 36 -6.70 -7.56 -1.13
N ALA A 37 -6.74 -7.20 0.15
CA ALA A 37 -7.95 -7.39 0.96
C ALA A 37 -9.15 -6.60 0.42
N ASN A 38 -8.94 -5.38 -0.06
CA ASN A 38 -9.99 -4.54 -0.64
C ASN A 38 -10.49 -5.04 -2.01
N SER A 39 -9.67 -5.82 -2.73
CA SER A 39 -10.07 -6.44 -4.00
C SER A 39 -10.98 -7.65 -3.83
N LEU A 40 -11.07 -8.19 -2.62
CA LEU A 40 -11.97 -9.28 -2.28
C LEU A 40 -13.33 -8.70 -1.89
N ASP A 41 -14.41 -9.32 -2.36
CA ASP A 41 -15.76 -8.97 -1.93
C ASP A 41 -15.94 -9.42 -0.45
N GLN A 42 -15.63 -8.52 0.48
CA GLN A 42 -15.62 -8.80 1.90
C GLN A 42 -16.88 -8.25 2.57
N PRO A 43 -17.54 -9.02 3.46
CA PRO A 43 -18.73 -8.54 4.18
C PRO A 43 -18.42 -7.33 5.09
N ASP A 44 -17.18 -7.17 5.53
CA ASP A 44 -16.73 -6.06 6.40
C ASP A 44 -16.46 -4.75 5.65
N GLY A 45 -16.61 -4.75 4.32
CA GLY A 45 -16.44 -3.59 3.47
C GLY A 45 -14.99 -3.20 3.20
N HIS A 46 -14.85 -2.15 2.42
CA HIS A 46 -13.56 -1.61 1.98
C HIS A 46 -12.79 -0.94 3.14
N ARG A 47 -11.51 -1.31 3.32
CA ARG A 47 -10.63 -0.72 4.33
C ARG A 47 -10.02 0.58 3.82
N ALA A 48 -10.27 1.69 4.50
CA ALA A 48 -9.71 2.99 4.12
C ALA A 48 -8.17 2.96 4.10
N TYR A 49 -7.57 3.54 3.06
CA TYR A 49 -6.12 3.71 2.96
C TYR A 49 -5.60 4.92 3.73
N PHE A 50 -6.45 5.95 3.88
CA PHE A 50 -6.07 7.27 4.37
C PHE A 50 -6.86 7.64 5.63
N THR A 51 -6.71 6.85 6.70
CA THR A 51 -7.18 7.26 8.02
C THR A 51 -6.24 8.31 8.60
N GLU A 52 -6.70 9.10 9.55
CA GLU A 52 -5.87 10.10 10.23
C GLU A 52 -4.57 9.50 10.78
N ILE A 53 -4.65 8.34 11.44
CA ILE A 53 -3.49 7.65 11.99
C ILE A 53 -2.50 7.28 10.88
N GLN A 54 -2.97 6.79 9.74
CA GLN A 54 -2.11 6.41 8.63
C GLN A 54 -1.47 7.60 7.95
N LEU A 55 -2.26 8.66 7.70
CA LEU A 55 -1.73 9.89 7.13
C LEU A 55 -0.60 10.47 7.99
N LEU A 56 -0.74 10.44 9.32
CA LEU A 56 0.28 10.99 10.22
C LEU A 56 1.51 10.09 10.39
N ASN A 57 1.34 8.77 10.27
CA ASN A 57 2.42 7.83 10.54
C ASN A 57 3.14 7.33 9.29
N ASP A 58 2.41 7.16 8.19
CA ASP A 58 2.88 6.41 7.04
C ASP A 58 3.17 7.29 5.82
N PHE A 59 2.69 8.56 5.80
CA PHE A 59 2.85 9.47 4.66
C PHE A 59 3.70 10.69 4.99
N GLY A 60 4.44 11.16 3.97
CA GLY A 60 5.23 12.38 4.06
C GLY A 60 4.37 13.65 4.14
N ALA A 61 4.91 14.71 4.73
CA ALA A 61 4.18 15.96 4.98
C ALA A 61 3.58 16.58 3.71
N ASP A 62 4.27 16.49 2.57
CA ASP A 62 3.79 17.02 1.30
C ASP A 62 2.57 16.23 0.78
N PHE A 63 2.59 14.89 0.92
CA PHE A 63 1.44 14.05 0.58
C PHE A 63 0.23 14.38 1.46
N VAL A 64 0.44 14.48 2.77
CA VAL A 64 -0.61 14.84 3.75
C VAL A 64 -1.20 16.21 3.42
N SER A 65 -0.36 17.18 3.09
CA SER A 65 -0.79 18.53 2.70
C SER A 65 -1.64 18.51 1.42
N ALA A 66 -1.20 17.77 0.39
CA ALA A 66 -1.95 17.61 -0.85
C ALA A 66 -3.31 16.93 -0.61
N TYR A 67 -3.34 15.88 0.22
CA TYR A 67 -4.58 15.19 0.60
C TYR A 67 -5.56 16.11 1.34
N ALA A 68 -5.09 16.85 2.33
CA ALA A 68 -5.91 17.79 3.09
C ALA A 68 -6.49 18.91 2.20
N ALA A 69 -5.67 19.46 1.28
CA ALA A 69 -6.10 20.47 0.33
C ALA A 69 -7.19 19.94 -0.63
N ALA A 70 -7.00 18.73 -1.18
CA ALA A 70 -7.96 18.07 -2.05
C ALA A 70 -9.29 17.80 -1.32
N LEU A 71 -9.20 17.28 -0.07
CA LEU A 71 -10.38 17.02 0.75
C LEU A 71 -11.19 18.31 1.05
N ASN A 72 -10.48 19.40 1.34
CA ASN A 72 -11.14 20.69 1.55
C ASN A 72 -11.82 21.20 0.27
N ALA A 73 -11.16 21.08 -0.88
CA ALA A 73 -11.73 21.47 -2.16
C ALA A 73 -12.98 20.63 -2.51
N ALA A 74 -12.95 19.30 -2.28
CA ALA A 74 -14.09 18.41 -2.48
C ALA A 74 -15.28 18.81 -1.57
N ARG A 75 -15.02 19.13 -0.30
CA ARG A 75 -16.04 19.64 0.63
C ARG A 75 -16.67 20.95 0.16
N MET A 76 -15.87 21.87 -0.36
CA MET A 76 -16.39 23.13 -0.91
C MET A 76 -17.26 22.90 -2.14
N ARG A 77 -16.96 21.90 -2.97
CA ARG A 77 -17.77 21.48 -4.12
C ARG A 77 -18.97 20.61 -3.72
N ARG A 78 -19.10 20.26 -2.44
CA ARG A 78 -20.13 19.36 -1.89
C ARG A 78 -20.06 17.95 -2.48
N GLU A 79 -18.90 17.48 -2.83
CA GLU A 79 -18.66 16.11 -3.29
C GLU A 79 -18.80 15.12 -2.12
N VAL A 80 -19.42 13.98 -2.38
CA VAL A 80 -19.65 12.93 -1.37
C VAL A 80 -18.36 12.19 -1.04
N SER A 81 -17.48 12.06 -2.03
CA SER A 81 -16.20 11.35 -1.91
C SER A 81 -15.10 12.13 -2.62
N LEU A 82 -13.87 12.05 -2.11
CA LEU A 82 -12.69 12.60 -2.78
C LEU A 82 -12.32 11.79 -4.02
N PHE A 83 -12.62 10.50 -4.04
CA PHE A 83 -12.33 9.59 -5.14
C PHE A 83 -13.61 8.88 -5.57
N GLU A 84 -13.82 8.76 -6.88
CA GLU A 84 -14.92 7.99 -7.46
C GLU A 84 -14.62 6.50 -7.43
N ASP A 85 -13.35 6.15 -7.67
CA ASP A 85 -12.82 4.79 -7.70
C ASP A 85 -11.79 4.56 -6.58
N ASP A 86 -11.23 3.35 -6.50
CA ASP A 86 -10.12 3.07 -5.60
C ASP A 86 -8.92 3.99 -5.92
N PRO A 87 -8.45 4.78 -4.95
CA PRO A 87 -7.44 5.80 -5.19
C PRO A 87 -6.08 5.24 -5.64
N ILE A 88 -5.78 3.99 -5.29
CA ILE A 88 -4.50 3.37 -5.62
C ILE A 88 -4.61 2.54 -6.89
N THR A 89 -5.62 1.69 -6.96
CA THR A 89 -5.78 0.73 -8.06
C THR A 89 -6.68 1.24 -9.18
N GLY A 90 -7.49 2.26 -8.94
CA GLY A 90 -8.50 2.73 -9.89
C GLY A 90 -9.56 1.64 -10.13
N ASP A 91 -10.06 1.56 -11.38
CA ASP A 91 -11.10 0.59 -11.78
C ASP A 91 -10.69 -0.89 -11.65
N ALA A 92 -9.40 -1.16 -11.40
CA ALA A 92 -8.89 -2.54 -11.31
C ALA A 92 -9.45 -3.33 -10.11
N ASN A 93 -10.13 -2.68 -9.18
CA ASN A 93 -10.70 -3.31 -7.98
C ASN A 93 -11.93 -4.20 -8.22
N ARG A 94 -12.37 -4.32 -9.46
CA ARG A 94 -13.52 -5.19 -9.78
C ARG A 94 -13.18 -6.67 -9.79
N CYS A 95 -11.90 -7.02 -9.67
CA CYS A 95 -11.41 -8.39 -9.71
C CYS A 95 -10.54 -8.71 -8.51
N PRO A 96 -10.68 -9.89 -7.92
CA PRO A 96 -9.77 -10.32 -6.86
C PRO A 96 -8.33 -10.23 -7.36
N ILE A 97 -7.48 -9.55 -6.60
CA ILE A 97 -6.04 -9.52 -6.87
C ILE A 97 -5.46 -10.87 -6.39
N GLY A 98 -4.67 -11.50 -7.25
CA GLY A 98 -3.99 -12.76 -6.96
C GLY A 98 -2.71 -12.55 -6.12
N ASN A 99 -1.58 -13.06 -6.65
CA ASN A 99 -0.32 -12.91 -5.94
C ASN A 99 0.19 -11.48 -6.00
N ALA A 100 0.87 -11.06 -4.93
CA ALA A 100 1.60 -9.81 -4.88
C ALA A 100 3.10 -10.08 -4.72
N HIS A 101 3.93 -9.46 -5.57
CA HIS A 101 5.37 -9.51 -5.49
C HIS A 101 5.92 -8.13 -5.19
N ILE A 102 6.74 -8.00 -4.14
CA ILE A 102 7.30 -6.72 -3.71
C ILE A 102 8.81 -6.76 -3.85
N ALA A 103 9.40 -5.76 -4.49
CA ALA A 103 10.82 -5.63 -4.72
C ALA A 103 11.32 -4.22 -4.35
N ASP A 104 12.38 -4.13 -3.56
CA ASP A 104 13.11 -2.88 -3.32
C ASP A 104 13.99 -2.58 -4.54
N LEU A 105 13.68 -1.49 -5.24
CA LEU A 105 14.42 -1.02 -6.42
C LEU A 105 15.36 0.15 -6.11
N THR A 106 15.54 0.48 -4.83
CA THR A 106 16.38 1.60 -4.40
C THR A 106 17.82 1.39 -4.85
N ARG A 107 18.39 2.40 -5.52
CA ARG A 107 19.80 2.47 -5.87
C ARG A 107 20.50 3.50 -4.99
N ALA A 108 21.80 3.35 -4.75
CA ALA A 108 22.57 4.09 -3.76
C ALA A 108 22.43 5.63 -3.86
N ASP A 109 22.21 6.17 -5.07
CA ASP A 109 22.20 7.63 -5.32
C ASP A 109 20.84 8.16 -5.81
N THR A 110 19.75 7.41 -5.62
CA THR A 110 18.43 7.74 -6.17
C THR A 110 17.34 7.77 -5.11
N ARG A 111 16.14 8.15 -5.55
CA ARG A 111 14.92 8.07 -4.72
C ARG A 111 14.74 6.64 -4.21
N ILE A 112 14.27 6.55 -2.98
CA ILE A 112 13.90 5.27 -2.39
C ILE A 112 12.61 4.79 -3.08
N MET A 113 12.69 3.64 -3.75
CA MET A 113 11.59 3.10 -4.55
C MET A 113 11.35 1.64 -4.22
N VAL A 114 10.10 1.30 -3.94
CA VAL A 114 9.67 -0.09 -3.76
C VAL A 114 8.55 -0.39 -4.75
N GLU A 115 8.76 -1.38 -5.59
CA GLU A 115 7.77 -1.84 -6.58
C GLU A 115 6.89 -2.92 -5.98
N ALA A 116 5.59 -2.85 -6.26
CA ALA A 116 4.66 -3.96 -6.07
C ALA A 116 4.05 -4.35 -7.42
N ARG A 117 4.12 -5.64 -7.74
CA ARG A 117 3.46 -6.25 -8.91
C ARG A 117 2.33 -7.12 -8.41
N LEU A 118 1.14 -6.85 -8.90
CA LEU A 118 -0.10 -7.50 -8.50
C LEU A 118 -0.64 -8.29 -9.69
N ASP A 119 -0.82 -9.59 -9.51
CA ASP A 119 -1.44 -10.41 -10.55
C ASP A 119 -2.94 -10.15 -10.58
N LEU A 120 -3.45 -9.74 -11.74
CA LEU A 120 -4.87 -9.56 -11.99
C LEU A 120 -5.38 -10.79 -12.76
N PRO A 121 -6.01 -11.76 -12.08
CA PRO A 121 -6.65 -12.87 -12.79
C PRO A 121 -7.75 -12.31 -13.68
N SER A 122 -7.97 -12.91 -14.85
CA SER A 122 -9.02 -12.45 -15.75
C SER A 122 -10.40 -12.63 -15.09
N CYS A 123 -11.12 -11.54 -14.91
CA CYS A 123 -12.46 -11.56 -14.34
C CYS A 123 -13.50 -12.09 -15.31
N ASP A 124 -13.17 -12.16 -16.59
CA ASP A 124 -14.10 -12.50 -17.67
C ASP A 124 -14.15 -14.00 -17.99
N GLY A 125 -13.54 -14.85 -17.13
CA GLY A 125 -13.50 -16.30 -17.37
C GLY A 125 -12.69 -16.71 -18.60
N ASN A 126 -12.11 -15.77 -19.33
CA ASN A 126 -11.23 -16.00 -20.45
C ASN A 126 -9.82 -16.26 -19.92
N SER A 127 -9.43 -17.50 -19.84
CA SER A 127 -8.17 -18.03 -19.28
C SER A 127 -6.92 -17.70 -20.14
N GLY A 128 -6.84 -16.51 -20.69
CA GLY A 128 -5.71 -16.05 -21.48
C GLY A 128 -4.99 -14.88 -20.82
N ASN A 129 -3.78 -15.11 -20.35
CA ASN A 129 -2.79 -14.14 -19.87
C ASN A 129 -3.34 -13.11 -18.85
N GLY A 130 -3.31 -13.47 -17.57
CA GLY A 130 -3.55 -12.51 -16.50
C GLY A 130 -2.71 -11.25 -16.70
N SER A 131 -3.35 -10.08 -16.62
CA SER A 131 -2.63 -8.81 -16.65
C SER A 131 -1.96 -8.57 -15.30
N GLN A 132 -0.87 -7.83 -15.30
CA GLN A 132 -0.22 -7.39 -14.07
C GLN A 132 -0.45 -5.90 -13.89
N MET A 133 -0.76 -5.50 -12.66
CA MET A 133 -0.70 -4.10 -12.25
C MET A 133 0.64 -3.84 -11.59
N ARG A 134 1.29 -2.75 -11.96
CA ARG A 134 2.51 -2.29 -11.31
C ARG A 134 2.25 -1.02 -10.52
N LEU A 135 2.65 -1.06 -9.26
CA LEU A 135 2.65 0.09 -8.35
C LEU A 135 4.10 0.40 -7.96
N MET A 136 4.42 1.68 -7.87
CA MET A 136 5.71 2.16 -7.38
C MET A 136 5.47 3.06 -6.19
N PHE A 137 5.96 2.67 -5.03
CA PHE A 137 5.94 3.47 -3.82
C PHE A 137 7.23 4.28 -3.76
N ILE A 138 7.10 5.59 -3.77
CA ILE A 138 8.19 6.54 -3.57
C ILE A 138 8.25 6.84 -2.09
N LEU A 139 9.39 6.58 -1.47
CA LEU A 139 9.57 6.74 -0.03
C LEU A 139 10.58 7.84 0.27
N LEU A 140 10.43 8.44 1.45
CA LEU A 140 11.39 9.36 2.06
C LEU A 140 11.86 8.78 3.40
N ALA A 141 13.10 9.04 3.75
CA ALA A 141 13.56 8.84 5.11
C ALA A 141 12.97 9.97 5.99
N ASP A 142 12.22 9.61 7.03
CA ASP A 142 11.52 10.55 7.90
C ASP A 142 12.36 10.95 9.12
N ASP A 143 13.50 10.32 9.31
CA ASP A 143 14.42 10.63 10.39
C ASP A 143 15.87 10.76 9.94
N ALA A 144 16.67 11.45 10.74
CA ALA A 144 18.10 11.65 10.48
C ALA A 144 18.91 10.32 10.49
N THR A 145 18.33 9.23 11.01
CA THR A 145 18.98 7.92 11.06
C THR A 145 18.71 7.08 9.82
N GLY A 146 17.77 7.50 8.94
CA GLY A 146 17.34 6.76 7.76
C GLY A 146 16.69 5.41 8.07
N LYS A 147 16.17 5.25 9.29
CA LYS A 147 15.53 4.01 9.74
C LYS A 147 14.02 4.02 9.66
N ARG A 148 13.42 5.20 9.67
CA ARG A 148 11.98 5.38 9.47
C ARG A 148 11.72 5.89 8.06
N PHE A 149 10.75 5.30 7.40
CA PHE A 149 10.34 5.66 6.06
C PHE A 149 8.87 6.06 6.04
N VAL A 150 8.55 7.02 5.17
CA VAL A 150 7.18 7.45 4.88
C VAL A 150 6.95 7.45 3.38
N ILE A 151 5.71 7.28 2.96
CA ILE A 151 5.30 7.29 1.55
C ILE A 151 5.15 8.75 1.10
N ASP A 152 5.95 9.15 0.12
CA ASP A 152 5.84 10.49 -0.53
C ASP A 152 4.85 10.45 -1.69
N ASP A 153 4.81 9.34 -2.45
CA ASP A 153 3.88 9.17 -3.56
C ASP A 153 3.61 7.70 -3.82
N ILE A 154 2.48 7.41 -4.46
CA ILE A 154 2.16 6.09 -5.01
C ILE A 154 1.90 6.29 -6.50
N LEU A 155 2.72 5.62 -7.32
CA LEU A 155 2.58 5.65 -8.76
C LEU A 155 1.92 4.35 -9.24
N ARG A 156 0.98 4.44 -10.17
CA ARG A 156 0.36 3.30 -10.85
C ARG A 156 0.69 3.35 -12.33
N GLU A 157 1.16 2.23 -12.88
CA GLU A 157 1.37 2.10 -14.31
C GLU A 157 0.01 2.01 -15.02
N ARG A 158 -0.14 2.77 -16.11
CA ARG A 158 -1.31 2.74 -16.99
C ARG A 158 -1.08 1.77 -18.14
N LEU A 159 -2.14 1.41 -18.83
CA LEU A 159 -2.09 0.51 -19.99
C LEU A 159 -1.17 1.02 -21.13
N ASP A 160 -0.98 2.32 -21.24
CA ASP A 160 -0.10 2.95 -22.22
C ASP A 160 1.37 3.03 -21.77
N GLY A 161 1.70 2.45 -20.60
CA GLY A 161 3.03 2.47 -20.00
C GLY A 161 3.38 3.78 -19.28
N SER A 162 2.49 4.78 -19.29
CA SER A 162 2.67 5.99 -18.49
C SER A 162 2.38 5.73 -17.00
N TRP A 163 2.88 6.63 -16.14
CA TRP A 163 2.65 6.54 -14.71
C TRP A 163 1.65 7.58 -14.22
N PHE A 164 0.63 7.12 -13.50
CA PHE A 164 -0.27 7.98 -12.75
C PHE A 164 0.30 8.20 -11.35
N SER A 165 0.46 9.45 -10.92
CA SER A 165 0.87 9.83 -9.57
C SER A 165 -0.36 10.17 -8.75
N LEU A 166 -0.51 9.53 -7.61
CA LEU A 166 -1.60 9.81 -6.68
C LEU A 166 -1.44 11.22 -6.07
N LYS A 167 -0.22 11.60 -5.65
CA LYS A 167 0.06 12.92 -5.10
C LYS A 167 -0.24 14.03 -6.11
N ALA A 168 0.21 13.89 -7.36
CA ALA A 168 -0.10 14.86 -8.41
C ALA A 168 -1.61 14.92 -8.73
N SER A 169 -2.34 13.82 -8.56
CA SER A 169 -3.81 13.80 -8.68
C SER A 169 -4.47 14.60 -7.56
N LEU A 170 -4.04 14.41 -6.31
CA LEU A 170 -4.51 15.18 -5.16
C LEU A 170 -4.26 16.68 -5.35
N GLU A 171 -3.06 17.06 -5.80
CA GLU A 171 -2.71 18.46 -6.10
C GLU A 171 -3.63 19.08 -7.19
N ARG A 172 -4.04 18.28 -8.19
CA ARG A 172 -5.00 18.74 -9.21
C ARG A 172 -6.41 18.90 -8.65
N LEU A 173 -6.87 17.94 -7.82
CA LEU A 173 -8.18 17.98 -7.16
C LEU A 173 -8.30 19.16 -6.18
N ALA A 174 -7.18 19.62 -5.63
CA ALA A 174 -7.13 20.78 -4.74
C ALA A 174 -7.30 22.12 -5.45
N ARG A 175 -7.15 22.16 -6.79
CA ARG A 175 -7.29 23.42 -7.55
C ARG A 175 -8.76 23.79 -7.69
N PRO A 176 -9.08 25.09 -7.62
CA PRO A 176 -10.43 25.59 -7.80
C PRO A 176 -10.96 25.38 -9.22
#